data_e753a510e07fd36a4235aef0084989ee
#
_entry.id   e753a510e07fd36a4235aef0084989ee
#
_cell.length_a   1.000
_cell.length_b   1.000
_cell.length_c   1.000
_cell.angle_alpha   90.00
_cell.angle_beta   90.00
_cell.angle_gamma   90.00
#
_symmetry.space_group_name_H-M   'P 1'
#
loop_
_entity.id
_entity.type
_entity.pdbx_description
1 polymer ?
#
loop_
_entity_poly.entity_id
_entity_poly.type
_entity_poly.pdbx_seq_one_letter_code
_entity_poly.pdbx_strand_id
1 'polypeptide(L)'
;VQDPDVLDTWCSSWLWPFATMGWPDDTETLKKFYPTTDLVTGPDIIFFWVARMIMAGYEWKGDLPFRNVYFTGIIRDKKGRKMSKSLGNSPDPLELIAKYGADALRFGTMRSAPQGLDVLFDEKDVELGRNFCNKLWNACRFRQMQGGEIEGEINPALLTSDDKWIMRRLDQAI
;
A
#
# COMPACT_ATOMS: atom_id res chain seq x y z
N VAL A 1 -33.52 -21.34 -20.42
CA VAL A 1 -33.31 -20.17 -21.29
C VAL A 1 -32.43 -19.22 -20.52
N GLN A 2 -31.35 -18.81 -21.11
CA GLN A 2 -30.44 -17.82 -20.51
C GLN A 2 -31.16 -16.46 -20.45
N ASP A 3 -31.02 -15.76 -19.30
CA ASP A 3 -31.53 -14.41 -19.16
C ASP A 3 -30.79 -13.46 -20.11
N PRO A 4 -31.50 -12.61 -20.87
CA PRO A 4 -30.86 -11.66 -21.78
C PRO A 4 -30.14 -10.52 -21.05
N ASP A 5 -30.47 -10.26 -19.79
CA ASP A 5 -29.85 -9.22 -18.98
C ASP A 5 -28.52 -9.69 -18.38
N VAL A 6 -27.64 -8.74 -18.11
CA VAL A 6 -26.37 -8.97 -17.40
C VAL A 6 -26.40 -8.28 -16.06
N LEU A 7 -25.82 -8.94 -15.07
CA LEU A 7 -25.68 -8.36 -13.73
C LEU A 7 -24.68 -7.20 -13.74
N ASP A 8 -24.95 -6.20 -12.91
CA ASP A 8 -24.04 -5.09 -12.67
C ASP A 8 -22.70 -5.57 -12.09
N THR A 9 -21.63 -4.89 -12.46
CA THR A 9 -20.27 -5.14 -11.95
C THR A 9 -20.23 -5.23 -10.42
N TRP A 10 -20.98 -4.38 -9.74
CA TRP A 10 -21.05 -4.41 -8.28
C TRP A 10 -21.71 -5.67 -7.70
N CYS A 11 -22.54 -6.35 -8.47
CA CYS A 11 -23.17 -7.59 -8.02
C CYS A 11 -22.16 -8.71 -7.81
N SER A 12 -21.21 -8.90 -8.72
CA SER A 12 -20.16 -9.91 -8.57
C SER A 12 -19.06 -9.46 -7.61
N SER A 13 -18.72 -8.18 -7.58
CA SER A 13 -17.63 -7.65 -6.75
C SER A 13 -17.91 -7.70 -5.25
N TRP A 14 -19.15 -7.75 -4.81
CA TRP A 14 -19.49 -7.92 -3.39
C TRP A 14 -19.22 -9.33 -2.86
N LEU A 15 -19.09 -10.33 -3.74
CA LEU A 15 -18.74 -11.70 -3.38
C LEU A 15 -17.24 -11.90 -3.17
N TRP A 16 -16.43 -10.91 -3.57
CA TRP A 16 -14.98 -11.02 -3.60
C TRP A 16 -14.35 -11.57 -2.31
N PRO A 17 -14.76 -11.14 -1.09
CA PRO A 17 -14.12 -11.58 0.15
C PRO A 17 -14.19 -13.09 0.42
N PHE A 18 -15.08 -13.82 -0.22
CA PHE A 18 -15.25 -15.25 -0.01
C PHE A 18 -15.27 -16.06 -1.31
N ALA A 19 -15.74 -15.53 -2.42
CA ALA A 19 -15.73 -16.25 -3.70
C ALA A 19 -14.32 -16.57 -4.19
N THR A 20 -13.35 -15.67 -3.98
CA THR A 20 -11.94 -15.88 -4.33
C THR A 20 -11.25 -16.95 -3.48
N MET A 21 -11.85 -17.34 -2.36
CA MET A 21 -11.36 -18.38 -1.47
C MET A 21 -12.10 -19.72 -1.65
N GLY A 22 -12.88 -19.84 -2.75
CA GLY A 22 -13.52 -21.08 -3.16
C GLY A 22 -14.99 -21.24 -2.78
N TRP A 23 -15.64 -20.22 -2.16
CA TRP A 23 -17.09 -20.29 -1.93
C TRP A 23 -17.84 -20.52 -3.26
N PRO A 24 -18.88 -21.37 -3.31
CA PRO A 24 -19.68 -21.88 -2.19
C PRO A 24 -19.11 -23.12 -1.46
N ASP A 25 -17.98 -23.67 -1.91
CA ASP A 25 -17.37 -24.80 -1.23
C ASP A 25 -16.77 -24.40 0.12
N ASP A 26 -16.76 -25.34 1.07
CA ASP A 26 -16.17 -25.16 2.40
C ASP A 26 -14.66 -25.48 2.39
N THR A 27 -13.88 -24.62 1.74
CA THR A 27 -12.45 -24.83 1.55
C THR A 27 -11.62 -24.49 2.79
N GLU A 28 -10.45 -25.10 2.93
CA GLU A 28 -9.48 -24.78 4.01
C GLU A 28 -8.99 -23.31 3.93
N THR A 29 -8.86 -22.77 2.71
CA THR A 29 -8.51 -21.35 2.50
C THR A 29 -9.59 -20.45 3.06
N LEU A 30 -10.86 -20.74 2.78
CA LEU A 30 -11.99 -19.97 3.29
C LEU A 30 -12.06 -20.01 4.82
N LYS A 31 -11.91 -21.20 5.42
CA LYS A 31 -11.91 -21.38 6.88
C LYS A 31 -10.78 -20.59 7.56
N LYS A 32 -9.61 -20.53 6.94
CA LYS A 32 -8.43 -19.88 7.51
C LYS A 32 -8.45 -18.37 7.39
N PHE A 33 -8.95 -17.84 6.27
CA PHE A 33 -8.76 -16.42 5.93
C PHE A 33 -10.06 -15.60 5.91
N TYR A 34 -11.22 -16.21 6.13
CA TYR A 34 -12.48 -15.50 6.29
C TYR A 34 -12.91 -15.50 7.76
N PRO A 35 -13.27 -14.36 8.37
CA PRO A 35 -13.12 -12.98 7.87
C PRO A 35 -11.67 -12.57 7.65
N THR A 36 -11.42 -11.70 6.64
CA THR A 36 -10.09 -11.10 6.46
C THR A 36 -9.83 -10.04 7.53
N THR A 37 -8.56 -9.69 7.75
CA THR A 37 -8.23 -8.69 8.77
C THR A 37 -8.49 -7.29 8.29
N ASP A 38 -7.93 -6.92 7.15
CA ASP A 38 -7.94 -5.55 6.67
C ASP A 38 -8.43 -5.47 5.22
N LEU A 39 -9.35 -4.53 4.96
CA LEU A 39 -9.70 -4.07 3.62
C LEU A 39 -9.10 -2.68 3.41
N VAL A 40 -8.34 -2.49 2.34
CA VAL A 40 -7.78 -1.20 1.94
C VAL A 40 -8.48 -0.72 0.68
N THR A 41 -9.11 0.46 0.73
CA THR A 41 -9.87 1.01 -0.40
C THR A 41 -9.96 2.53 -0.35
N GLY A 42 -10.42 3.14 -1.44
CA GLY A 42 -10.79 4.54 -1.47
C GLY A 42 -12.14 4.81 -0.78
N PRO A 43 -12.33 5.98 -0.16
CA PRO A 43 -13.57 6.32 0.53
C PRO A 43 -14.77 6.52 -0.40
N ASP A 44 -14.53 6.78 -1.67
CA ASP A 44 -15.58 7.05 -2.68
C ASP A 44 -16.41 5.82 -3.04
N ILE A 45 -15.95 4.61 -2.72
CA ILE A 45 -16.68 3.36 -2.95
C ILE A 45 -17.16 2.66 -1.66
N ILE A 46 -17.21 3.38 -0.54
CA ILE A 46 -17.77 2.84 0.71
C ILE A 46 -19.15 2.25 0.47
N PHE A 47 -20.05 3.02 -0.13
CA PHE A 47 -21.43 2.60 -0.33
C PHE A 47 -21.57 1.57 -1.43
N PHE A 48 -20.87 1.75 -2.55
CA PHE A 48 -21.01 0.88 -3.71
C PHE A 48 -20.31 -0.47 -3.55
N TRP A 49 -19.27 -0.56 -2.75
CA TRP A 49 -18.50 -1.78 -2.60
C TRP A 49 -18.43 -2.29 -1.16
N VAL A 50 -17.94 -1.48 -0.22
CA VAL A 50 -17.72 -1.92 1.17
C VAL A 50 -19.03 -2.35 1.83
N ALA A 51 -20.06 -1.51 1.77
CA ALA A 51 -21.37 -1.81 2.35
C ALA A 51 -22.00 -3.07 1.72
N ARG A 52 -21.86 -3.23 0.40
CA ARG A 52 -22.39 -4.41 -0.31
C ARG A 52 -21.65 -5.69 0.08
N MET A 53 -20.33 -5.66 0.25
CA MET A 53 -19.58 -6.81 0.78
C MET A 53 -20.03 -7.20 2.19
N ILE A 54 -20.31 -6.22 3.05
CA ILE A 54 -20.84 -6.46 4.40
C ILE A 54 -22.22 -7.14 4.33
N MET A 55 -23.12 -6.65 3.48
CA MET A 55 -24.44 -7.25 3.28
C MET A 55 -24.31 -8.69 2.79
N ALA A 56 -23.47 -8.94 1.78
CA ALA A 56 -23.22 -10.27 1.26
C ALA A 56 -22.59 -11.22 2.29
N GLY A 57 -21.66 -10.70 3.08
CA GLY A 57 -21.04 -11.47 4.17
C GLY A 57 -22.05 -11.96 5.19
N TYR A 58 -22.94 -11.10 5.64
CA TYR A 58 -24.00 -11.49 6.57
C TYR A 58 -25.02 -12.45 5.94
N GLU A 59 -25.42 -12.22 4.69
CA GLU A 59 -26.40 -13.05 4.00
C GLU A 59 -25.90 -14.48 3.78
N TRP A 60 -24.67 -14.65 3.31
CA TRP A 60 -24.18 -15.97 2.88
C TRP A 60 -23.16 -16.61 3.80
N LYS A 61 -22.52 -15.84 4.68
CA LYS A 61 -21.50 -16.35 5.62
C LYS A 61 -21.88 -16.17 7.08
N GLY A 62 -22.91 -15.35 7.37
CA GLY A 62 -23.36 -15.06 8.74
C GLY A 62 -22.37 -14.22 9.56
N ASP A 63 -21.33 -13.64 8.95
CA ASP A 63 -20.30 -12.87 9.62
C ASP A 63 -19.76 -11.73 8.72
N LEU A 64 -19.07 -10.77 9.36
CA LEU A 64 -18.40 -9.69 8.65
C LEU A 64 -17.32 -10.23 7.70
N PRO A 65 -17.19 -9.66 6.49
CA PRO A 65 -16.17 -10.10 5.54
C PRO A 65 -14.74 -9.64 5.91
N PHE A 66 -14.61 -8.58 6.72
CA PHE A 66 -13.32 -8.03 7.19
C PHE A 66 -13.52 -7.30 8.52
N ARG A 67 -12.45 -7.21 9.30
CA ARG A 67 -12.49 -6.59 10.65
C ARG A 67 -12.23 -5.10 10.61
N ASN A 68 -11.33 -4.65 9.75
CA ASN A 68 -10.94 -3.25 9.60
C ASN A 68 -11.11 -2.79 8.16
N VAL A 69 -11.45 -1.51 7.99
CA VAL A 69 -11.44 -0.85 6.68
C VAL A 69 -10.53 0.36 6.77
N TYR A 70 -9.45 0.34 5.97
CA TYR A 70 -8.53 1.45 5.87
C TYR A 70 -8.79 2.23 4.58
N PHE A 71 -9.13 3.52 4.73
CA PHE A 71 -9.38 4.40 3.60
C PHE A 71 -8.11 5.15 3.20
N THR A 72 -7.70 4.97 1.95
CA THR A 72 -6.58 5.71 1.35
C THR A 72 -7.06 7.03 0.78
N GLY A 73 -6.16 8.01 0.70
CA GLY A 73 -6.40 9.21 -0.11
C GLY A 73 -6.48 8.88 -1.61
N ILE A 74 -7.19 9.71 -2.35
CA ILE A 74 -7.25 9.65 -3.81
C ILE A 74 -6.16 10.52 -4.40
N ILE A 75 -5.48 10.03 -5.43
CA ILE A 75 -4.46 10.81 -6.12
C ILE A 75 -5.12 11.83 -7.06
N ARG A 76 -4.76 13.10 -6.86
CA ARG A 76 -5.23 14.26 -7.64
C ARG A 76 -4.07 14.97 -8.31
N ASP A 77 -4.36 15.75 -9.32
CA ASP A 77 -3.35 16.63 -9.93
C ASP A 77 -2.98 17.80 -8.99
N LYS A 78 -1.97 18.57 -9.35
CA LYS A 78 -1.50 19.74 -8.57
C LYS A 78 -2.58 20.81 -8.30
N LYS A 79 -3.67 20.81 -9.10
CA LYS A 79 -4.81 21.71 -8.94
C LYS A 79 -5.94 21.10 -8.11
N GLY A 80 -5.73 19.92 -7.54
CA GLY A 80 -6.72 19.19 -6.76
C GLY A 80 -7.82 18.50 -7.59
N ARG A 81 -7.69 18.44 -8.91
CA ARG A 81 -8.68 17.80 -9.78
C ARG A 81 -8.46 16.30 -9.83
N LYS A 82 -9.55 15.55 -9.90
CA LYS A 82 -9.49 14.10 -10.11
C LYS A 82 -8.74 13.78 -11.40
N MET A 83 -7.81 12.83 -11.33
CA MET A 83 -7.08 12.36 -12.50
C MET A 83 -7.99 11.62 -13.46
N SER A 84 -7.86 11.90 -14.76
CA SER A 84 -8.65 11.29 -15.83
C SER A 84 -7.82 11.22 -17.11
N LYS A 85 -7.96 10.11 -17.83
CA LYS A 85 -7.33 9.97 -19.15
C LYS A 85 -7.85 11.03 -20.14
N SER A 86 -9.14 11.37 -20.07
CA SER A 86 -9.77 12.38 -20.93
C SER A 86 -9.26 13.80 -20.67
N LEU A 87 -8.80 14.09 -19.44
CA LEU A 87 -8.22 15.39 -19.09
C LEU A 87 -6.71 15.46 -19.34
N GLY A 88 -6.07 14.34 -19.68
CA GLY A 88 -4.62 14.26 -19.88
C GLY A 88 -3.77 14.62 -18.65
N ASN A 89 -4.37 14.59 -17.45
CA ASN A 89 -3.71 14.94 -16.20
C ASN A 89 -3.29 13.72 -15.34
N SER A 90 -3.40 12.52 -15.93
CA SER A 90 -2.99 11.27 -15.30
C SER A 90 -1.71 10.76 -15.96
N PRO A 91 -0.53 10.94 -15.32
CA PRO A 91 0.71 10.38 -15.86
C PRO A 91 0.64 8.85 -15.87
N ASP A 92 1.26 8.25 -16.89
CA ASP A 92 1.37 6.79 -16.95
C ASP A 92 2.38 6.30 -15.89
N PRO A 93 1.96 5.45 -14.93
CA PRO A 93 2.88 4.88 -13.95
C PRO A 93 4.05 4.12 -14.57
N LEU A 94 3.86 3.47 -15.72
CA LEU A 94 4.92 2.72 -16.40
C LEU A 94 5.98 3.65 -16.97
N GLU A 95 5.60 4.81 -17.51
CA GLU A 95 6.55 5.83 -17.95
C GLU A 95 7.35 6.40 -16.77
N LEU A 96 6.70 6.65 -15.64
CA LEU A 96 7.37 7.09 -14.41
C LEU A 96 8.35 6.03 -13.87
N ILE A 97 7.96 4.76 -13.92
CA ILE A 97 8.82 3.64 -13.52
C ILE A 97 10.03 3.54 -14.45
N ALA A 98 9.84 3.67 -15.76
CA ALA A 98 10.92 3.65 -16.74
C ALA A 98 11.91 4.80 -16.52
N LYS A 99 11.42 5.97 -16.10
CA LYS A 99 12.24 7.19 -15.90
C LYS A 99 12.94 7.22 -14.55
N TYR A 100 12.27 6.84 -13.48
CA TYR A 100 12.74 7.03 -12.10
C TYR A 100 12.98 5.75 -11.31
N GLY A 101 12.45 4.62 -11.77
CA GLY A 101 12.42 3.34 -11.06
C GLY A 101 11.15 3.13 -10.23
N ALA A 102 10.80 1.88 -10.01
CA ALA A 102 9.60 1.49 -9.26
C ALA A 102 9.67 1.94 -7.78
N ASP A 103 10.82 1.80 -7.15
CA ASP A 103 11.02 2.22 -5.76
C ASP A 103 10.80 3.72 -5.58
N ALA A 104 11.28 4.52 -6.54
CA ALA A 104 11.11 5.96 -6.55
C ALA A 104 9.64 6.37 -6.59
N LEU A 105 8.86 5.75 -7.48
CA LEU A 105 7.42 6.01 -7.60
C LEU A 105 6.68 5.60 -6.32
N ARG A 106 6.94 4.40 -5.81
CA ARG A 106 6.30 3.88 -4.59
C ARG A 106 6.63 4.74 -3.38
N PHE A 107 7.91 5.02 -3.13
CA PHE A 107 8.34 5.83 -1.99
C PHE A 107 7.84 7.27 -2.11
N GLY A 108 7.96 7.89 -3.28
CA GLY A 108 7.50 9.26 -3.52
C GLY A 108 6.00 9.43 -3.26
N THR A 109 5.18 8.48 -3.74
CA THR A 109 3.74 8.46 -3.51
C THR A 109 3.41 8.30 -2.02
N MET A 110 4.02 7.32 -1.34
CA MET A 110 3.77 7.10 0.10
C MET A 110 4.20 8.27 0.96
N ARG A 111 5.36 8.87 0.64
CA ARG A 111 5.85 10.05 1.35
C ARG A 111 4.91 11.24 1.29
N SER A 112 4.23 11.40 0.16
CA SER A 112 3.30 12.52 -0.10
C SER A 112 1.88 12.26 0.38
N ALA A 113 1.58 11.04 0.86
CA ALA A 113 0.24 10.65 1.29
C ALA A 113 -0.03 11.14 2.72
N PRO A 114 -0.86 12.18 2.92
CA PRO A 114 -1.32 12.56 4.24
C PRO A 114 -2.37 11.58 4.74
N GLN A 115 -2.43 11.37 6.04
CA GLN A 115 -3.44 10.49 6.62
C GLN A 115 -4.85 11.09 6.44
N GLY A 116 -5.75 10.34 5.79
CA GLY A 116 -7.15 10.72 5.64
C GLY A 116 -7.44 11.83 4.61
N LEU A 117 -6.44 12.27 3.85
CA LEU A 117 -6.60 13.32 2.83
C LEU A 117 -6.13 12.83 1.46
N ASP A 118 -6.59 13.52 0.41
CA ASP A 118 -6.16 13.26 -0.96
C ASP A 118 -4.68 13.62 -1.18
N VAL A 119 -4.03 12.88 -2.06
CA VAL A 119 -2.63 13.07 -2.43
C VAL A 119 -2.55 13.98 -3.65
N LEU A 120 -1.90 15.12 -3.52
CA LEU A 120 -1.59 15.98 -4.66
C LEU A 120 -0.30 15.46 -5.32
N PHE A 121 -0.45 14.85 -6.49
CA PHE A 121 0.69 14.28 -7.20
C PHE A 121 1.62 15.35 -7.76
N ASP A 122 2.90 15.26 -7.40
CA ASP A 122 3.99 16.01 -8.02
C ASP A 122 5.10 15.03 -8.44
N GLU A 123 5.52 15.10 -9.70
CA GLU A 123 6.66 14.31 -10.22
C GLU A 123 7.96 14.58 -9.45
N LYS A 124 8.09 15.76 -8.83
CA LYS A 124 9.21 16.08 -7.94
C LYS A 124 9.29 15.16 -6.72
N ASP A 125 8.16 14.68 -6.21
CA ASP A 125 8.14 13.73 -5.09
C ASP A 125 8.67 12.37 -5.51
N VAL A 126 8.43 11.97 -6.76
CA VAL A 126 9.02 10.75 -7.34
C VAL A 126 10.54 10.90 -7.46
N GLU A 127 11.02 12.07 -7.89
CA GLU A 127 12.45 12.36 -7.96
C GLU A 127 13.11 12.34 -6.58
N LEU A 128 12.48 12.93 -5.56
CA LEU A 128 12.93 12.85 -4.17
C LEU A 128 12.97 11.40 -3.69
N GLY A 129 11.96 10.58 -4.07
CA GLY A 129 11.93 9.15 -3.80
C GLY A 129 13.15 8.44 -4.39
N ARG A 130 13.46 8.69 -5.66
CA ARG A 130 14.66 8.14 -6.32
C ARG A 130 15.94 8.49 -5.56
N ASN A 131 16.10 9.75 -5.21
CA ASN A 131 17.30 10.22 -4.52
C ASN A 131 17.45 9.58 -3.14
N PHE A 132 16.35 9.41 -2.40
CA PHE A 132 16.34 8.73 -1.11
C PHE A 132 16.70 7.25 -1.25
N CYS A 133 16.06 6.54 -2.15
CA CYS A 133 16.32 5.11 -2.39
C CYS A 133 17.78 4.86 -2.81
N ASN A 134 18.32 5.70 -3.69
CA ASN A 134 19.73 5.65 -4.08
C ASN A 134 20.67 5.90 -2.90
N LYS A 135 20.35 6.87 -2.03
CA LYS A 135 21.13 7.16 -0.84
C LYS A 135 21.17 5.97 0.10
N LEU A 136 20.01 5.37 0.35
CA LEU A 136 19.89 4.19 1.21
C LEU A 136 20.66 2.99 0.63
N TRP A 137 20.46 2.71 -0.65
CA TRP A 137 21.18 1.63 -1.34
C TRP A 137 22.70 1.81 -1.28
N ASN A 138 23.19 3.02 -1.55
CA ASN A 138 24.62 3.32 -1.52
C ASN A 138 25.20 3.23 -0.11
N ALA A 139 24.45 3.60 0.92
CA ALA A 139 24.87 3.43 2.31
C ALA A 139 25.03 1.94 2.66
N CYS A 140 24.04 1.11 2.31
CA CYS A 140 24.12 -0.33 2.52
C CYS A 140 25.26 -0.98 1.72
N ARG A 141 25.42 -0.57 0.45
CA ARG A 141 26.52 -1.03 -0.41
C ARG A 141 27.88 -0.64 0.16
N PHE A 142 28.03 0.60 0.63
CA PHE A 142 29.27 1.07 1.28
C PHE A 142 29.59 0.20 2.50
N ARG A 143 28.60 -0.03 3.36
CA ARG A 143 28.78 -0.91 4.53
C ARG A 143 29.23 -2.33 4.11
N GLN A 144 28.61 -2.89 3.09
CA GLN A 144 28.95 -4.22 2.56
C GLN A 144 30.39 -4.27 2.00
N MET A 145 30.82 -3.21 1.32
CA MET A 145 32.17 -3.11 0.75
C MET A 145 33.26 -3.02 1.82
N GLN A 146 32.93 -2.52 3.02
CA GLN A 146 33.91 -2.47 4.12
C GLN A 146 34.23 -3.86 4.72
N GLY A 147 33.45 -4.87 4.36
CA GLY A 147 33.61 -6.22 4.91
C GLY A 147 33.38 -6.29 6.41
N GLY A 148 33.75 -7.39 7.01
CA GLY A 148 33.64 -7.63 8.44
C GLY A 148 32.20 -7.97 8.86
N GLU A 149 32.00 -9.13 9.40
CA GLU A 149 30.81 -9.49 10.16
C GLU A 149 31.04 -9.11 11.62
N ILE A 150 29.99 -8.63 12.28
CA ILE A 150 30.07 -8.38 13.72
C ILE A 150 29.85 -9.74 14.39
N GLU A 151 30.92 -10.34 14.88
CA GLU A 151 30.86 -11.53 15.73
C GLU A 151 30.85 -11.09 17.19
N GLY A 152 29.74 -11.39 17.87
CA GLY A 152 29.58 -11.10 19.30
C GLY A 152 28.89 -9.79 19.65
N GLU A 153 28.84 -9.48 20.93
CA GLU A 153 28.21 -8.28 21.47
C GLU A 153 29.13 -7.05 21.33
N ILE A 154 28.53 -5.90 21.14
CA ILE A 154 29.23 -4.61 21.07
C ILE A 154 29.77 -4.31 22.48
N ASN A 155 31.09 -4.13 22.62
CA ASN A 155 31.70 -3.69 23.88
C ASN A 155 31.45 -2.18 24.08
N PRO A 156 30.61 -1.77 25.05
CA PRO A 156 30.29 -0.36 25.27
C PRO A 156 31.50 0.53 25.59
N ALA A 157 32.59 -0.05 26.14
CA ALA A 157 33.79 0.69 26.50
C ALA A 157 34.62 1.15 25.27
N LEU A 158 34.40 0.50 24.12
CA LEU A 158 35.10 0.84 22.87
C LEU A 158 34.34 1.86 22.03
N LEU A 159 33.07 2.22 22.37
CA LEU A 159 32.28 3.15 21.65
C LEU A 159 32.80 4.57 21.76
N THR A 160 33.02 5.20 20.62
CA THR A 160 33.34 6.63 20.51
C THR A 160 32.12 7.49 20.82
N SER A 161 32.30 8.80 20.90
CA SER A 161 31.20 9.78 21.01
C SER A 161 30.23 9.69 19.84
N ASP A 162 30.77 9.48 18.64
CA ASP A 162 29.98 9.42 17.39
C ASP A 162 29.15 8.14 17.34
N ASP A 163 29.71 7.01 17.78
CA ASP A 163 28.98 5.75 17.88
C ASP A 163 27.80 5.88 18.87
N LYS A 164 28.05 6.45 20.04
CA LYS A 164 27.01 6.70 21.06
C LYS A 164 25.94 7.67 20.55
N TRP A 165 26.34 8.68 19.81
CA TRP A 165 25.41 9.64 19.21
C TRP A 165 24.51 8.97 18.16
N ILE A 166 25.06 8.19 17.22
CA ILE A 166 24.25 7.52 16.18
C ILE A 166 23.31 6.46 16.74
N MET A 167 23.76 5.70 17.77
CA MET A 167 22.90 4.74 18.45
C MET A 167 21.71 5.44 19.13
N ARG A 168 21.97 6.55 19.83
CA ARG A 168 20.88 7.36 20.41
C ARG A 168 19.92 7.91 19.35
N ARG A 169 20.43 8.30 18.17
CA ARG A 169 19.58 8.77 17.07
C ARG A 169 18.73 7.65 16.51
N LEU A 170 19.24 6.43 16.45
CA LEU A 170 18.49 5.25 16.04
C LEU A 170 17.36 4.95 17.04
N ASP A 171 17.66 4.91 18.34
CA ASP A 171 16.66 4.68 19.39
C ASP A 171 15.54 5.72 19.40
N GLN A 172 15.85 6.97 19.00
CA GLN A 172 14.85 8.04 18.87
C GLN A 172 13.97 7.89 17.61
N ALA A 173 14.41 7.12 16.62
CA ALA A 173 13.72 6.96 15.34
C ALA A 173 12.80 5.71 15.34
N ILE A 174 13.06 4.74 16.22
CA ILE A 174 12.24 3.56 16.46
C ILE A 174 11.09 3.92 17.41
#